data_d3270401588432e3113630ce45b0846a
#
_entry.id   d3270401588432e3113630ce45b0846a
#
_cell.length_a   1.000
_cell.length_b   1.000
_cell.length_c   1.000
_cell.angle_alpha   90.00
_cell.angle_beta   90.00
_cell.angle_gamma   90.00
#
_symmetry.space_group_name_H-M   'P 1'
#
loop_
_entity.id
_entity.type
_entity.pdbx_description
1 polymer ?
#
loop_
_entity_poly.entity_id
_entity_poly.type
_entity_poly.pdbx_seq_one_letter_code
_entity_poly.pdbx_strand_id
1 'polypeptide(L)'
;KAPENFNFAYDIVDRYTVTEPGKRALVWCDDDGEEHTWTFEQISADSKRTAYFLASQGIKKGDAVMMILRRRYEWWWVMMALHRIGAIAVPATDQLLQKDIEYRTNAAEIKMIISYDNPAVQSEIEKALPNSPTVKKLVTVGPSREGWIDFHAEVDKCVPEFPRPVGDAAVHSEDPMLLYFTSGTSGYPKMVLHNYLYPIGHLITAKYWHGVQDNGLHLAVSETGWGKAVWGKLYGQWICGSAVFVYDMHSFKPDKMLQKIAKYGITTFCAPPTVYRYLIRQDLSKYDISSVVRFATAGEALNGEVYNKFIEQTGKKIYEG
;
A
#
# COMPACT_ATOMS: atom_id res chain seq x y z
N LYS A 1 6.63 -25.22 7.34
CA LYS A 1 5.25 -25.41 6.86
C LYS A 1 4.51 -24.09 7.05
N ALA A 2 3.81 -23.59 6.02
CA ALA A 2 2.99 -22.41 6.14
C ALA A 2 1.85 -22.64 7.18
N PRO A 3 1.51 -21.63 7.99
CA PRO A 3 0.38 -21.75 8.93
C PRO A 3 -0.95 -21.92 8.17
N GLU A 4 -1.85 -22.74 8.68
CA GLU A 4 -3.13 -23.03 8.01
C GLU A 4 -4.09 -21.82 8.01
N ASN A 5 -4.03 -21.02 9.06
CA ASN A 5 -4.95 -19.87 9.28
C ASN A 5 -4.17 -18.55 9.37
N PHE A 6 -3.10 -18.39 8.58
CA PHE A 6 -2.31 -17.17 8.63
C PHE A 6 -3.15 -15.97 8.21
N ASN A 7 -3.07 -14.91 9.03
CA ASN A 7 -3.65 -13.62 8.72
C ASN A 7 -2.66 -12.51 9.10
N PHE A 8 -2.17 -11.80 8.12
CA PHE A 8 -1.13 -10.79 8.29
C PHE A 8 -1.46 -9.72 9.34
N ALA A 9 -2.73 -9.29 9.43
CA ALA A 9 -3.15 -8.27 10.39
C ALA A 9 -3.04 -8.77 11.85
N TYR A 10 -3.40 -10.03 12.12
CA TYR A 10 -3.33 -10.60 13.46
C TYR A 10 -1.95 -11.17 13.79
N ASP A 11 -1.34 -11.88 12.82
CA ASP A 11 -0.14 -12.67 13.10
C ASP A 11 1.15 -11.86 12.95
N ILE A 12 1.11 -10.69 12.29
CA ILE A 12 2.23 -9.76 12.15
C ILE A 12 1.94 -8.44 12.87
N VAL A 13 0.89 -7.71 12.48
CA VAL A 13 0.64 -6.37 13.03
C VAL A 13 0.30 -6.45 14.52
N ASP A 14 -0.68 -7.26 14.92
CA ASP A 14 -1.08 -7.37 16.33
C ASP A 14 0.01 -8.02 17.19
N ARG A 15 0.81 -8.92 16.62
CA ARG A 15 1.94 -9.51 17.34
C ARG A 15 2.93 -8.45 17.81
N TYR A 16 3.27 -7.47 16.96
CA TYR A 16 4.19 -6.40 17.37
C TYR A 16 3.64 -5.54 18.52
N THR A 17 2.32 -5.40 18.65
CA THR A 17 1.74 -4.64 19.78
C THR A 17 2.07 -5.28 21.12
N VAL A 18 2.33 -6.59 21.15
CA VAL A 18 2.68 -7.36 22.35
C VAL A 18 4.18 -7.55 22.49
N THR A 19 4.87 -7.90 21.39
CA THR A 19 6.31 -8.27 21.44
C THR A 19 7.22 -7.06 21.48
N GLU A 20 6.84 -5.95 20.84
CA GLU A 20 7.64 -4.74 20.73
C GLU A 20 6.74 -3.49 20.77
N PRO A 21 6.14 -3.18 21.95
CA PRO A 21 5.29 -1.99 22.10
C PRO A 21 6.01 -0.72 21.68
N GLY A 22 5.35 0.12 20.90
CA GLY A 22 5.91 1.36 20.38
C GLY A 22 6.78 1.21 19.12
N LYS A 23 6.97 -0.01 18.58
CA LYS A 23 7.70 -0.23 17.33
C LYS A 23 7.06 0.54 16.18
N ARG A 24 7.87 1.33 15.49
CA ARG A 24 7.44 2.15 14.34
C ARG A 24 7.04 1.25 13.16
N ALA A 25 5.88 1.52 12.57
CA ALA A 25 5.34 0.80 11.42
C ALA A 25 5.32 1.64 10.14
N LEU A 26 4.83 2.89 10.24
CA LEU A 26 4.60 3.76 9.09
C LEU A 26 5.07 5.18 9.42
N VAL A 27 5.80 5.79 8.47
CA VAL A 27 6.12 7.22 8.46
C VAL A 27 5.59 7.78 7.16
N TRP A 28 4.77 8.81 7.24
CA TRP A 28 4.14 9.43 6.10
C TRP A 28 4.38 10.94 6.09
N CYS A 29 4.58 11.50 4.93
CA CYS A 29 4.56 12.93 4.72
C CYS A 29 4.06 13.28 3.33
N ASP A 30 3.64 14.54 3.15
CA ASP A 30 3.20 15.08 1.88
C ASP A 30 4.06 16.27 1.40
N ASP A 31 3.59 16.92 0.33
CA ASP A 31 4.17 18.17 -0.20
C ASP A 31 3.64 19.42 0.51
N ASP A 32 2.55 19.34 1.26
CA ASP A 32 1.89 20.45 1.94
C ASP A 32 2.43 20.67 3.37
N GLY A 33 3.26 19.75 3.85
CA GLY A 33 3.98 19.85 5.12
C GLY A 33 3.37 19.02 6.23
N GLU A 34 2.36 18.21 5.96
CA GLU A 34 1.88 17.23 6.93
C GLU A 34 2.85 16.08 7.09
N GLU A 35 3.04 15.65 8.34
CA GLU A 35 3.92 14.54 8.72
C GLU A 35 3.27 13.71 9.82
N HIS A 36 3.22 12.38 9.63
CA HIS A 36 2.65 11.45 10.59
C HIS A 36 3.54 10.23 10.78
N THR A 37 3.57 9.71 11.99
CA THR A 37 4.25 8.45 12.32
C THR A 37 3.32 7.57 13.12
N TRP A 38 3.17 6.32 12.70
CA TRP A 38 2.38 5.30 13.40
C TRP A 38 3.28 4.19 13.91
N THR A 39 3.00 3.76 15.13
CA THR A 39 3.48 2.47 15.64
C THR A 39 2.58 1.34 15.15
N PHE A 40 3.04 0.08 15.28
CA PHE A 40 2.16 -1.07 15.00
C PHE A 40 0.92 -1.10 15.88
N GLU A 41 1.01 -0.61 17.12
CA GLU A 41 -0.14 -0.48 18.02
C GLU A 41 -1.20 0.47 17.45
N GLN A 42 -0.79 1.63 16.94
CA GLN A 42 -1.69 2.60 16.30
C GLN A 42 -2.28 2.04 15.00
N ILE A 43 -1.47 1.41 14.14
CA ILE A 43 -1.97 0.72 12.92
C ILE A 43 -2.97 -0.38 13.30
N SER A 44 -2.70 -1.16 14.35
CA SER A 44 -3.64 -2.16 14.86
C SER A 44 -4.97 -1.53 15.25
N ALA A 45 -4.93 -0.47 16.07
CA ALA A 45 -6.13 0.22 16.55
C ALA A 45 -6.95 0.82 15.39
N ASP A 46 -6.30 1.57 14.49
CA ASP A 46 -6.97 2.24 13.36
C ASP A 46 -7.53 1.23 12.36
N SER A 47 -6.82 0.12 12.12
CA SER A 47 -7.32 -0.95 11.26
C SER A 47 -8.49 -1.73 11.88
N LYS A 48 -8.56 -1.86 13.21
CA LYS A 48 -9.71 -2.46 13.92
C LYS A 48 -10.95 -1.57 13.84
N ARG A 49 -10.80 -0.24 14.06
CA ARG A 49 -11.88 0.73 13.85
C ARG A 49 -12.38 0.68 12.41
N THR A 50 -11.47 0.67 11.44
CA THR A 50 -11.80 0.57 10.02
C THR A 50 -12.51 -0.76 9.71
N ALA A 51 -12.07 -1.89 10.26
CA ALA A 51 -12.73 -3.17 10.08
C ALA A 51 -14.15 -3.18 10.66
N TYR A 52 -14.34 -2.60 11.85
CA TYR A 52 -15.66 -2.44 12.46
C TYR A 52 -16.59 -1.59 11.57
N PHE A 53 -16.09 -0.46 11.08
CA PHE A 53 -16.82 0.39 10.14
C PHE A 53 -17.23 -0.37 8.87
N LEU A 54 -16.27 -1.02 8.18
CA LEU A 54 -16.55 -1.74 6.93
C LEU A 54 -17.57 -2.89 7.14
N ALA A 55 -17.41 -3.64 8.24
CA ALA A 55 -18.37 -4.70 8.61
C ALA A 55 -19.76 -4.13 8.90
N SER A 56 -19.88 -2.97 9.58
CA SER A 56 -21.15 -2.30 9.81
C SER A 56 -21.84 -1.84 8.52
N GLN A 57 -21.06 -1.57 7.47
CA GLN A 57 -21.57 -1.27 6.12
C GLN A 57 -21.93 -2.52 5.31
N GLY A 58 -21.81 -3.71 5.89
CA GLY A 58 -22.20 -4.99 5.30
C GLY A 58 -21.08 -5.73 4.57
N ILE A 59 -19.83 -5.27 4.64
CA ILE A 59 -18.67 -5.99 4.08
C ILE A 59 -18.37 -7.21 4.95
N LYS A 60 -18.23 -8.35 4.31
CA LYS A 60 -17.98 -9.65 4.95
C LYS A 60 -16.90 -10.44 4.21
N LYS A 61 -16.51 -11.59 4.77
CA LYS A 61 -15.56 -12.52 4.15
C LYS A 61 -15.93 -12.81 2.70
N GLY A 62 -14.95 -12.68 1.80
CA GLY A 62 -15.09 -12.93 0.37
C GLY A 62 -15.62 -11.73 -0.46
N ASP A 63 -16.16 -10.68 0.17
CA ASP A 63 -16.55 -9.47 -0.55
C ASP A 63 -15.34 -8.71 -1.08
N ALA A 64 -15.41 -8.20 -2.31
CA ALA A 64 -14.34 -7.40 -2.90
C ALA A 64 -14.60 -5.90 -2.71
N VAL A 65 -13.57 -5.19 -2.26
CA VAL A 65 -13.58 -3.73 -2.03
C VAL A 65 -12.48 -3.07 -2.86
N MET A 66 -12.88 -2.17 -3.76
CA MET A 66 -11.92 -1.39 -4.57
C MET A 66 -11.42 -0.19 -3.78
N MET A 67 -10.09 0.05 -3.86
CA MET A 67 -9.41 1.12 -3.12
C MET A 67 -8.63 2.00 -4.10
N ILE A 68 -9.06 3.25 -4.28
CA ILE A 68 -8.38 4.27 -5.10
C ILE A 68 -7.86 5.36 -4.15
N LEU A 69 -6.74 5.09 -3.47
CA LEU A 69 -6.26 5.90 -2.34
C LEU A 69 -4.87 6.50 -2.56
N ARG A 70 -4.26 6.33 -3.74
CA ARG A 70 -2.90 6.82 -4.01
C ARG A 70 -1.94 6.45 -2.87
N ARG A 71 -1.21 7.42 -2.35
CA ARG A 71 -0.25 7.27 -1.25
C ARG A 71 -0.82 7.77 0.08
N ARG A 72 -2.16 7.84 0.22
CA ARG A 72 -2.81 8.20 1.48
C ARG A 72 -2.54 7.13 2.54
N TYR A 73 -2.29 7.54 3.79
CA TYR A 73 -1.98 6.61 4.88
C TYR A 73 -3.15 5.68 5.24
N GLU A 74 -4.38 6.09 4.98
CA GLU A 74 -5.58 5.28 5.17
C GLU A 74 -5.57 3.99 4.33
N TRP A 75 -4.78 3.95 3.26
CA TRP A 75 -4.60 2.73 2.49
C TRP A 75 -4.11 1.56 3.35
N TRP A 76 -3.19 1.81 4.29
CA TRP A 76 -2.68 0.78 5.21
C TRP A 76 -3.73 0.35 6.22
N TRP A 77 -4.57 1.27 6.72
CA TRP A 77 -5.67 0.95 7.62
C TRP A 77 -6.72 0.07 6.93
N VAL A 78 -7.12 0.45 5.72
CA VAL A 78 -8.11 -0.29 4.93
C VAL A 78 -7.57 -1.66 4.51
N MET A 79 -6.32 -1.77 4.07
CA MET A 79 -5.70 -3.06 3.75
C MET A 79 -5.76 -4.02 4.94
N MET A 80 -5.33 -3.58 6.13
CA MET A 80 -5.37 -4.41 7.34
C MET A 80 -6.80 -4.71 7.77
N ALA A 81 -7.72 -3.77 7.64
CA ALA A 81 -9.14 -3.97 7.96
C ALA A 81 -9.77 -5.05 7.08
N LEU A 82 -9.54 -5.02 5.78
CA LEU A 82 -10.03 -6.04 4.85
C LEU A 82 -9.45 -7.42 5.15
N HIS A 83 -8.15 -7.49 5.51
CA HIS A 83 -7.54 -8.75 5.95
C HIS A 83 -8.18 -9.29 7.22
N ARG A 84 -8.51 -8.42 8.20
CA ARG A 84 -9.22 -8.81 9.43
C ARG A 84 -10.59 -9.42 9.15
N ILE A 85 -11.35 -8.80 8.24
CA ILE A 85 -12.69 -9.25 7.86
C ILE A 85 -12.64 -10.56 7.03
N GLY A 86 -11.57 -10.79 6.29
CA GLY A 86 -11.52 -11.83 5.27
C GLY A 86 -12.04 -11.38 3.91
N ALA A 87 -12.15 -10.07 3.70
CA ALA A 87 -12.55 -9.47 2.43
C ALA A 87 -11.37 -9.34 1.46
N ILE A 88 -11.68 -9.21 0.17
CA ILE A 88 -10.68 -9.12 -0.89
C ILE A 88 -10.36 -7.64 -1.15
N ALA A 89 -9.12 -7.24 -0.87
CA ALA A 89 -8.63 -5.93 -1.23
C ALA A 89 -8.36 -5.83 -2.73
N VAL A 90 -8.89 -4.80 -3.39
CA VAL A 90 -8.69 -4.53 -4.82
C VAL A 90 -8.10 -3.12 -4.99
N PRO A 91 -6.78 -2.94 -4.74
CA PRO A 91 -6.15 -1.65 -4.95
C PRO A 91 -6.16 -1.26 -6.43
N ALA A 92 -6.45 0.01 -6.71
CA ALA A 92 -6.55 0.52 -8.07
C ALA A 92 -5.92 1.92 -8.19
N THR A 93 -5.44 2.24 -9.40
CA THR A 93 -4.87 3.55 -9.71
C THR A 93 -5.96 4.60 -9.87
N ASP A 94 -5.63 5.85 -9.59
CA ASP A 94 -6.48 7.03 -9.83
C ASP A 94 -6.57 7.46 -11.31
N GLN A 95 -5.91 6.73 -12.20
CA GLN A 95 -5.95 6.98 -13.65
C GLN A 95 -7.09 6.24 -14.37
N LEU A 96 -7.94 5.52 -13.62
CA LEU A 96 -9.06 4.79 -14.19
C LEU A 96 -10.15 5.74 -14.70
N LEU A 97 -10.61 5.49 -15.92
CA LEU A 97 -11.77 6.14 -16.50
C LEU A 97 -13.04 5.31 -16.24
N GLN A 98 -14.21 5.90 -16.49
CA GLN A 98 -15.52 5.25 -16.34
C GLN A 98 -15.54 3.80 -16.86
N LYS A 99 -15.12 3.57 -18.10
CA LYS A 99 -15.11 2.23 -18.74
C LYS A 99 -14.23 1.21 -18.02
N ASP A 100 -13.11 1.69 -17.44
CA ASP A 100 -12.18 0.82 -16.72
C ASP A 100 -12.75 0.43 -15.36
N ILE A 101 -13.47 1.34 -14.72
CA ILE A 101 -14.17 1.10 -13.45
C ILE A 101 -15.33 0.14 -13.67
N GLU A 102 -16.17 0.38 -14.68
CA GLU A 102 -17.29 -0.53 -15.05
C GLU A 102 -16.79 -1.96 -15.28
N TYR A 103 -15.73 -2.12 -16.06
CA TYR A 103 -15.15 -3.44 -16.29
C TYR A 103 -14.72 -4.12 -14.99
N ARG A 104 -13.94 -3.42 -14.15
CA ARG A 104 -13.36 -3.99 -12.93
C ARG A 104 -14.41 -4.29 -11.87
N THR A 105 -15.41 -3.40 -11.72
CA THR A 105 -16.50 -3.61 -10.77
C THR A 105 -17.33 -4.82 -11.09
N ASN A 106 -17.59 -5.05 -12.38
CA ASN A 106 -18.34 -6.22 -12.84
C ASN A 106 -17.50 -7.51 -12.80
N ALA A 107 -16.23 -7.44 -13.25
CA ALA A 107 -15.35 -8.61 -13.30
C ALA A 107 -15.01 -9.15 -11.90
N ALA A 108 -14.81 -8.28 -10.91
CA ALA A 108 -14.49 -8.66 -9.54
C ALA A 108 -15.68 -8.57 -8.56
N GLU A 109 -16.89 -8.30 -9.05
CA GLU A 109 -18.10 -8.15 -8.24
C GLU A 109 -17.94 -7.18 -7.06
N ILE A 110 -17.31 -6.03 -7.30
CA ILE A 110 -16.98 -5.05 -6.26
C ILE A 110 -18.23 -4.60 -5.51
N LYS A 111 -18.20 -4.68 -4.18
CA LYS A 111 -19.32 -4.28 -3.30
C LYS A 111 -19.24 -2.84 -2.83
N MET A 112 -18.01 -2.32 -2.68
CA MET A 112 -17.75 -0.97 -2.18
C MET A 112 -16.54 -0.38 -2.91
N ILE A 113 -16.56 0.94 -3.13
CA ILE A 113 -15.41 1.69 -3.62
C ILE A 113 -15.03 2.72 -2.56
N ILE A 114 -13.76 2.72 -2.15
CA ILE A 114 -13.15 3.72 -1.25
C ILE A 114 -12.20 4.56 -2.09
N SER A 115 -12.44 5.87 -2.17
CA SER A 115 -11.62 6.80 -2.95
C SER A 115 -11.16 7.97 -2.11
N TYR A 116 -9.96 8.50 -2.39
CA TYR A 116 -9.58 9.80 -1.86
C TYR A 116 -10.37 10.93 -2.52
N ASP A 117 -10.35 12.12 -1.93
CA ASP A 117 -11.14 13.30 -2.24
C ASP A 117 -10.72 14.05 -3.52
N ASN A 118 -10.55 13.32 -4.61
CA ASN A 118 -10.26 13.93 -5.92
C ASN A 118 -11.54 14.01 -6.75
N PRO A 119 -12.04 15.23 -7.07
CA PRO A 119 -13.30 15.40 -7.81
C PRO A 119 -13.32 14.72 -9.19
N ALA A 120 -12.18 14.69 -9.90
CA ALA A 120 -12.10 14.06 -11.21
C ALA A 120 -12.23 12.53 -11.10
N VAL A 121 -11.52 11.92 -10.14
CA VAL A 121 -11.58 10.47 -9.87
C VAL A 121 -12.99 10.07 -9.42
N GLN A 122 -13.55 10.82 -8.47
CA GLN A 122 -14.90 10.55 -7.94
C GLN A 122 -15.96 10.71 -9.03
N SER A 123 -15.82 11.68 -9.94
CA SER A 123 -16.72 11.83 -11.09
C SER A 123 -16.67 10.62 -12.04
N GLU A 124 -15.50 10.05 -12.31
CA GLU A 124 -15.40 8.83 -13.13
C GLU A 124 -16.05 7.63 -12.44
N ILE A 125 -15.92 7.53 -11.11
CA ILE A 125 -16.62 6.50 -10.32
C ILE A 125 -18.13 6.65 -10.43
N GLU A 126 -18.65 7.87 -10.23
CA GLU A 126 -20.09 8.15 -10.28
C GLU A 126 -20.69 7.84 -11.66
N LYS A 127 -19.99 8.20 -12.75
CA LYS A 127 -20.40 7.86 -14.12
C LYS A 127 -20.46 6.36 -14.36
N ALA A 128 -19.64 5.57 -13.68
CA ALA A 128 -19.59 4.11 -13.82
C ALA A 128 -20.72 3.39 -13.07
N LEU A 129 -21.34 4.02 -12.05
CA LEU A 129 -22.34 3.37 -11.18
C LEU A 129 -23.56 2.77 -11.93
N PRO A 130 -24.15 3.42 -12.95
CA PRO A 130 -25.28 2.85 -13.68
C PRO A 130 -25.01 1.47 -14.28
N ASN A 131 -23.74 1.21 -14.62
CA ASN A 131 -23.28 -0.05 -15.20
C ASN A 131 -22.48 -0.92 -14.21
N SER A 132 -22.50 -0.59 -12.91
CA SER A 132 -21.79 -1.30 -11.84
C SER A 132 -22.75 -1.77 -10.75
N PRO A 133 -23.71 -2.69 -11.05
CA PRO A 133 -24.82 -3.02 -10.17
C PRO A 133 -24.42 -3.68 -8.85
N THR A 134 -23.20 -4.22 -8.75
CA THR A 134 -22.67 -4.85 -7.53
C THR A 134 -22.20 -3.82 -6.50
N VAL A 135 -21.82 -2.61 -6.91
CA VAL A 135 -21.38 -1.53 -6.02
C VAL A 135 -22.57 -0.99 -5.24
N LYS A 136 -22.52 -1.10 -3.91
CA LYS A 136 -23.61 -0.70 -3.01
C LYS A 136 -23.25 0.54 -2.18
N LYS A 137 -21.95 0.82 -2.00
CA LYS A 137 -21.47 1.89 -1.13
C LYS A 137 -20.28 2.60 -1.78
N LEU A 138 -20.26 3.92 -1.62
CA LEU A 138 -19.13 4.78 -1.93
C LEU A 138 -18.61 5.44 -0.65
N VAL A 139 -17.32 5.43 -0.44
CA VAL A 139 -16.66 5.99 0.74
C VAL A 139 -15.60 6.99 0.28
N THR A 140 -15.62 8.21 0.82
CA THR A 140 -14.61 9.24 0.56
C THR A 140 -13.63 9.36 1.72
N VAL A 141 -12.34 9.41 1.40
CA VAL A 141 -11.26 9.75 2.33
C VAL A 141 -10.87 11.20 2.08
N GLY A 142 -11.29 12.08 2.99
CA GLY A 142 -11.19 13.53 2.87
C GLY A 142 -12.55 14.21 3.07
N PRO A 143 -12.74 15.46 2.60
CA PRO A 143 -13.97 16.19 2.78
C PRO A 143 -15.23 15.47 2.32
N SER A 144 -16.31 15.68 3.04
CA SER A 144 -17.62 15.08 2.76
C SER A 144 -18.11 15.38 1.33
N ARG A 145 -18.72 14.40 0.69
CA ARG A 145 -19.32 14.48 -0.65
C ARG A 145 -20.72 13.90 -0.64
N GLU A 146 -21.66 14.55 -1.28
CA GLU A 146 -23.04 14.06 -1.39
C GLU A 146 -23.09 12.67 -2.04
N GLY A 147 -23.83 11.75 -1.45
CA GLY A 147 -23.92 10.35 -1.89
C GLY A 147 -22.74 9.46 -1.48
N TRP A 148 -21.75 10.01 -0.80
CA TRP A 148 -20.61 9.29 -0.29
C TRP A 148 -20.58 9.26 1.24
N ILE A 149 -20.12 8.15 1.80
CA ILE A 149 -19.89 8.02 3.23
C ILE A 149 -18.54 8.66 3.56
N ASP A 150 -18.50 9.51 4.58
CA ASP A 150 -17.25 10.11 5.07
C ASP A 150 -16.50 9.08 5.91
N PHE A 151 -15.30 8.70 5.43
CA PHE A 151 -14.46 7.69 6.05
C PHE A 151 -14.10 8.03 7.49
N HIS A 152 -13.52 9.21 7.71
CA HIS A 152 -13.03 9.60 9.03
C HIS A 152 -14.20 9.83 10.00
N ALA A 153 -15.25 10.49 9.57
CA ALA A 153 -16.43 10.72 10.41
C ALA A 153 -17.08 9.42 10.90
N GLU A 154 -17.00 8.34 10.12
CA GLU A 154 -17.57 7.04 10.52
C GLU A 154 -16.55 6.19 11.30
N VAL A 155 -15.29 6.14 10.90
CA VAL A 155 -14.25 5.37 11.58
C VAL A 155 -13.99 5.91 13.00
N ASP A 156 -14.03 7.22 13.20
CA ASP A 156 -13.80 7.85 14.51
C ASP A 156 -14.88 7.50 15.54
N LYS A 157 -16.08 7.12 15.10
CA LYS A 157 -17.15 6.62 15.98
C LYS A 157 -16.93 5.18 16.43
N CYS A 158 -16.05 4.45 15.78
CA CYS A 158 -15.86 3.02 16.00
C CYS A 158 -14.85 2.77 17.12
N VAL A 159 -15.09 1.69 17.89
CA VAL A 159 -14.16 1.21 18.90
C VAL A 159 -12.98 0.48 18.22
N PRO A 160 -11.76 0.52 18.79
CA PRO A 160 -10.59 -0.17 18.24
C PRO A 160 -10.58 -1.66 18.60
N GLU A 161 -11.73 -2.31 18.44
CA GLU A 161 -11.93 -3.72 18.80
C GLU A 161 -12.51 -4.46 17.59
N PHE A 162 -11.78 -5.45 17.14
CA PHE A 162 -12.24 -6.37 16.10
C PHE A 162 -11.58 -7.72 16.35
N PRO A 163 -12.25 -8.62 17.10
CA PRO A 163 -11.68 -9.93 17.43
C PRO A 163 -11.46 -10.76 16.16
N ARG A 164 -10.48 -11.66 16.22
CA ARG A 164 -10.21 -12.56 15.10
C ARG A 164 -11.44 -13.43 14.84
N PRO A 165 -11.98 -13.44 13.62
CA PRO A 165 -13.15 -14.25 13.30
C PRO A 165 -12.88 -15.75 13.50
N VAL A 166 -13.91 -16.47 13.93
CA VAL A 166 -13.87 -17.93 14.18
C VAL A 166 -15.02 -18.62 13.43
N GLY A 167 -14.98 -19.96 13.35
CA GLY A 167 -15.99 -20.73 12.63
C GLY A 167 -15.99 -20.42 11.14
N ASP A 168 -17.17 -20.28 10.53
CA ASP A 168 -17.31 -20.01 9.07
C ASP A 168 -16.76 -18.66 8.64
N ALA A 169 -16.64 -17.70 9.54
CA ALA A 169 -16.03 -16.41 9.29
C ALA A 169 -14.50 -16.43 9.38
N ALA A 170 -13.91 -17.52 9.90
CA ALA A 170 -12.46 -17.66 9.99
C ALA A 170 -11.82 -17.65 8.59
N VAL A 171 -10.66 -17.01 8.51
CA VAL A 171 -9.85 -16.99 7.30
C VAL A 171 -8.96 -18.23 7.25
N HIS A 172 -8.92 -18.88 6.09
CA HIS A 172 -7.97 -19.93 5.76
C HIS A 172 -6.89 -19.40 4.83
N SER A 173 -5.71 -20.00 4.87
CA SER A 173 -4.56 -19.54 4.10
C SER A 173 -4.77 -19.53 2.58
N GLU A 174 -5.66 -20.38 2.07
CA GLU A 174 -6.01 -20.45 0.66
C GLU A 174 -7.15 -19.50 0.24
N ASP A 175 -7.79 -18.83 1.19
CA ASP A 175 -8.86 -17.88 0.87
C ASP A 175 -8.32 -16.70 0.05
N PRO A 176 -9.13 -16.16 -0.89
CA PRO A 176 -8.80 -14.93 -1.61
C PRO A 176 -8.58 -13.75 -0.65
N MET A 177 -7.50 -12.99 -0.86
CA MET A 177 -7.14 -11.85 0.00
C MET A 177 -6.95 -10.56 -0.78
N LEU A 178 -6.30 -10.63 -1.93
CA LEU A 178 -5.83 -9.49 -2.67
C LEU A 178 -5.97 -9.73 -4.17
N LEU A 179 -6.52 -8.76 -4.88
CA LEU A 179 -6.70 -8.83 -6.33
C LEU A 179 -6.12 -7.58 -6.99
N TYR A 180 -5.24 -7.78 -7.97
CA TYR A 180 -4.78 -6.73 -8.86
C TYR A 180 -5.23 -6.98 -10.30
N PHE A 181 -5.58 -5.89 -10.98
CA PHE A 181 -5.77 -5.89 -12.43
C PHE A 181 -4.46 -5.52 -13.10
N THR A 182 -3.95 -6.39 -13.96
CA THR A 182 -2.71 -6.18 -14.72
C THR A 182 -3.00 -5.91 -16.19
N SER A 183 -2.11 -5.18 -16.88
CA SER A 183 -2.21 -4.98 -18.33
C SER A 183 -2.16 -6.33 -19.05
N GLY A 184 -3.26 -6.70 -19.69
CA GLY A 184 -3.32 -7.90 -20.52
C GLY A 184 -2.76 -7.63 -21.92
N THR A 185 -2.19 -8.65 -22.55
CA THR A 185 -1.74 -8.60 -23.95
C THR A 185 -2.90 -8.63 -24.96
N SER A 186 -4.13 -8.87 -24.51
CA SER A 186 -5.33 -9.13 -25.32
C SER A 186 -6.51 -8.19 -25.05
N GLY A 187 -6.27 -6.94 -24.68
CA GLY A 187 -7.30 -5.89 -24.58
C GLY A 187 -7.74 -5.58 -23.15
N TYR A 188 -8.48 -6.46 -22.46
CA TYR A 188 -8.94 -6.20 -21.10
C TYR A 188 -7.91 -6.59 -20.04
N PRO A 189 -7.82 -5.84 -18.91
CA PRO A 189 -6.94 -6.19 -17.80
C PRO A 189 -7.26 -7.58 -17.25
N LYS A 190 -6.21 -8.35 -16.92
CA LYS A 190 -6.36 -9.66 -16.27
C LYS A 190 -6.41 -9.50 -14.76
N MET A 191 -7.25 -10.30 -14.11
CA MET A 191 -7.30 -10.42 -12.65
C MET A 191 -6.20 -11.35 -12.14
N VAL A 192 -5.37 -10.87 -11.23
CA VAL A 192 -4.37 -11.66 -10.52
C VAL A 192 -4.78 -11.71 -9.05
N LEU A 193 -5.21 -12.89 -8.62
CA LEU A 193 -5.71 -13.15 -7.28
C LEU A 193 -4.63 -13.78 -6.42
N HIS A 194 -4.46 -13.27 -5.21
CA HIS A 194 -3.52 -13.76 -4.21
C HIS A 194 -4.28 -14.19 -2.94
N ASN A 195 -3.80 -15.26 -2.31
CA ASN A 195 -4.31 -15.78 -1.05
C ASN A 195 -3.55 -15.23 0.16
N TYR A 196 -3.94 -15.67 1.36
CA TYR A 196 -3.35 -15.22 2.63
C TYR A 196 -1.88 -15.65 2.84
N LEU A 197 -1.33 -16.56 2.03
CA LEU A 197 0.09 -16.92 2.08
C LEU A 197 1.00 -15.96 1.29
N TYR A 198 0.42 -15.14 0.41
CA TYR A 198 1.18 -14.19 -0.40
C TYR A 198 2.14 -13.29 0.40
N PRO A 199 1.75 -12.70 1.55
CA PRO A 199 2.65 -11.89 2.35
C PRO A 199 3.92 -12.62 2.80
N ILE A 200 3.83 -13.91 3.12
CA ILE A 200 4.98 -14.72 3.58
C ILE A 200 6.03 -14.85 2.47
N GLY A 201 5.60 -14.98 1.21
CA GLY A 201 6.50 -15.03 0.06
C GLY A 201 7.39 -13.79 -0.06
N HIS A 202 6.90 -12.64 0.36
CA HIS A 202 7.65 -11.37 0.29
C HIS A 202 8.66 -11.15 1.42
N LEU A 203 8.77 -12.05 2.37
CA LEU A 203 9.90 -12.10 3.30
C LEU A 203 11.24 -12.15 2.55
N ILE A 204 11.34 -13.00 1.52
CA ILE A 204 12.55 -13.15 0.71
C ILE A 204 12.85 -11.85 -0.05
N THR A 205 11.86 -11.26 -0.68
CA THR A 205 11.95 -9.98 -1.39
C THR A 205 12.51 -8.87 -0.48
N ALA A 206 11.91 -8.69 0.70
CA ALA A 206 12.29 -7.63 1.61
C ALA A 206 13.67 -7.88 2.24
N LYS A 207 13.93 -9.08 2.73
CA LYS A 207 15.15 -9.41 3.47
C LYS A 207 16.39 -9.47 2.59
N TYR A 208 16.30 -10.11 1.42
CA TYR A 208 17.50 -10.40 0.63
C TYR A 208 17.69 -9.44 -0.55
N TRP A 209 16.63 -8.99 -1.18
CA TRP A 209 16.75 -8.03 -2.29
C TRP A 209 16.68 -6.58 -1.83
N HIS A 210 15.62 -6.16 -1.14
CA HIS A 210 15.54 -4.81 -0.57
C HIS A 210 16.57 -4.60 0.56
N GLY A 211 16.98 -5.67 1.24
CA GLY A 211 17.92 -5.62 2.34
C GLY A 211 17.40 -4.84 3.55
N VAL A 212 16.09 -4.88 3.78
CA VAL A 212 15.49 -4.16 4.91
C VAL A 212 16.02 -4.70 6.24
N GLN A 213 16.14 -3.81 7.19
CA GLN A 213 16.65 -4.09 8.52
C GLN A 213 15.56 -3.94 9.55
N ASP A 214 15.61 -4.74 10.61
CA ASP A 214 14.78 -4.55 11.77
C ASP A 214 14.98 -3.13 12.34
N ASN A 215 13.88 -2.45 12.70
CA ASN A 215 13.85 -1.04 13.08
C ASN A 215 14.35 -0.05 12.00
N GLY A 216 14.58 -0.51 10.76
CA GLY A 216 14.90 0.33 9.62
C GLY A 216 13.71 1.15 9.11
N LEU A 217 13.96 1.94 8.07
CA LEU A 217 12.93 2.71 7.37
C LEU A 217 13.09 2.53 5.85
N HIS A 218 12.14 1.82 5.24
CA HIS A 218 12.18 1.48 3.81
C HIS A 218 11.31 2.43 2.99
N LEU A 219 11.87 2.99 1.93
CA LEU A 219 11.15 3.79 0.95
C LEU A 219 11.07 3.06 -0.39
N ALA A 220 9.86 2.71 -0.83
CA ALA A 220 9.61 2.26 -2.20
C ALA A 220 8.81 3.30 -2.98
N VAL A 221 9.35 3.73 -4.12
CA VAL A 221 8.66 4.64 -5.04
C VAL A 221 7.69 3.86 -5.90
N SER A 222 6.42 3.85 -5.51
CA SER A 222 5.32 3.22 -6.24
C SER A 222 3.98 3.78 -5.80
N GLU A 223 3.00 3.77 -6.70
CA GLU A 223 1.59 4.02 -6.38
C GLU A 223 0.95 2.78 -5.76
N THR A 224 -0.02 2.97 -4.87
CA THR A 224 -0.71 1.88 -4.18
C THR A 224 -1.64 1.08 -5.07
N GLY A 225 -2.04 1.63 -6.20
CA GLY A 225 -2.83 0.94 -7.22
C GLY A 225 -2.05 -0.10 -8.05
N TRP A 226 -0.73 -0.22 -7.84
CA TRP A 226 0.13 -1.18 -8.52
C TRP A 226 0.64 -2.25 -7.56
N GLY A 227 0.80 -3.48 -8.05
CA GLY A 227 1.26 -4.62 -7.24
C GLY A 227 2.59 -4.37 -6.50
N LYS A 228 3.46 -3.51 -7.05
CA LYS A 228 4.70 -3.09 -6.39
C LYS A 228 4.48 -2.52 -4.97
N ALA A 229 3.32 -1.92 -4.70
CA ALA A 229 3.07 -1.34 -3.38
C ALA A 229 3.05 -2.40 -2.27
N VAL A 230 2.38 -3.52 -2.47
CA VAL A 230 2.22 -4.53 -1.43
C VAL A 230 3.52 -5.27 -1.10
N TRP A 231 4.39 -5.51 -2.09
CA TRP A 231 5.69 -6.12 -1.84
C TRP A 231 6.81 -5.09 -1.59
N GLY A 232 6.61 -3.83 -1.97
CA GLY A 232 7.59 -2.75 -1.79
C GLY A 232 7.38 -1.90 -0.55
N LYS A 233 6.16 -1.83 0.01
CA LYS A 233 5.88 -0.95 1.14
C LYS A 233 4.80 -1.49 2.10
N LEU A 234 4.73 -2.80 2.27
CA LEU A 234 3.79 -3.41 3.21
C LEU A 234 4.33 -4.73 3.78
N TYR A 235 4.12 -5.84 3.06
CA TYR A 235 4.19 -7.18 3.66
C TYR A 235 5.59 -7.57 4.14
N GLY A 236 6.53 -7.66 3.24
CA GLY A 236 7.87 -8.13 3.60
C GLY A 236 8.60 -7.19 4.54
N GLN A 237 8.40 -5.87 4.41
CA GLN A 237 8.98 -4.86 5.27
C GLN A 237 8.50 -5.05 6.72
N TRP A 238 7.20 -5.15 6.92
CA TRP A 238 6.64 -5.33 8.25
C TRP A 238 6.95 -6.70 8.86
N ILE A 239 6.99 -7.78 8.07
CA ILE A 239 7.45 -9.10 8.56
C ILE A 239 8.89 -9.00 9.09
N CYS A 240 9.76 -8.23 8.40
CA CYS A 240 11.15 -8.03 8.82
C CYS A 240 11.33 -6.97 9.92
N GLY A 241 10.26 -6.39 10.45
CA GLY A 241 10.32 -5.37 11.50
C GLY A 241 10.78 -3.99 11.04
N SER A 242 10.83 -3.74 9.72
CA SER A 242 11.15 -2.43 9.16
C SER A 242 9.90 -1.59 9.01
N ALA A 243 9.95 -0.33 9.43
CA ALA A 243 8.93 0.64 9.09
C ALA A 243 8.96 0.95 7.59
N VAL A 244 7.82 1.38 7.04
CA VAL A 244 7.74 1.89 5.67
C VAL A 244 7.61 3.41 5.69
N PHE A 245 8.32 4.06 4.76
CA PHE A 245 8.22 5.48 4.53
C PHE A 245 7.38 5.75 3.29
N VAL A 246 6.44 6.67 3.40
CA VAL A 246 5.54 7.07 2.33
C VAL A 246 5.62 8.57 2.13
N TYR A 247 5.95 8.97 0.91
CA TYR A 247 5.91 10.36 0.49
C TYR A 247 4.75 10.56 -0.48
N ASP A 248 3.68 11.22 -0.01
CA ASP A 248 2.52 11.59 -0.84
C ASP A 248 2.84 12.87 -1.61
N MET A 249 3.59 12.72 -2.68
CA MET A 249 4.02 13.83 -3.54
C MET A 249 2.96 14.14 -4.60
N HIS A 250 2.76 15.41 -4.89
CA HIS A 250 1.92 15.86 -6.01
C HIS A 250 2.53 15.45 -7.35
N SER A 251 3.85 15.62 -7.49
CA SER A 251 4.64 15.20 -8.65
C SER A 251 6.05 14.80 -8.22
N PHE A 252 6.66 13.89 -8.98
CA PHE A 252 8.03 13.47 -8.67
C PHE A 252 9.01 14.62 -8.93
N LYS A 253 9.75 15.01 -7.88
CA LYS A 253 10.86 15.96 -7.91
C LYS A 253 12.10 15.31 -7.27
N PRO A 254 13.20 15.12 -8.04
CA PRO A 254 14.35 14.37 -7.58
C PRO A 254 15.06 15.02 -6.38
N ASP A 255 15.15 16.35 -6.36
CA ASP A 255 15.71 17.13 -5.24
C ASP A 255 14.89 16.95 -3.95
N LYS A 256 13.58 17.04 -4.01
CA LYS A 256 12.70 16.79 -2.88
C LYS A 256 12.82 15.35 -2.37
N MET A 257 12.88 14.37 -3.28
CA MET A 257 13.06 12.97 -2.92
C MET A 257 14.38 12.77 -2.15
N LEU A 258 15.48 13.35 -2.61
CA LEU A 258 16.78 13.29 -1.95
C LEU A 258 16.76 13.97 -0.57
N GLN A 259 16.09 15.13 -0.47
CA GLN A 259 15.88 15.80 0.82
C GLN A 259 15.10 14.94 1.82
N LYS A 260 14.05 14.24 1.36
CA LYS A 260 13.28 13.33 2.22
C LYS A 260 14.11 12.12 2.65
N ILE A 261 14.92 11.54 1.75
CA ILE A 261 15.86 10.45 2.10
C ILE A 261 16.80 10.89 3.22
N ALA A 262 17.41 12.07 3.10
CA ALA A 262 18.32 12.63 4.11
C ALA A 262 17.57 12.96 5.42
N LYS A 263 16.46 13.71 5.33
CA LYS A 263 15.70 14.18 6.50
C LYS A 263 15.23 13.04 7.42
N TYR A 264 14.69 11.96 6.81
CA TYR A 264 14.09 10.88 7.58
C TYR A 264 15.05 9.71 7.87
N GLY A 265 16.29 9.76 7.37
CA GLY A 265 17.26 8.70 7.57
C GLY A 265 16.80 7.37 6.95
N ILE A 266 16.36 7.42 5.69
CA ILE A 266 15.92 6.22 4.96
C ILE A 266 17.06 5.20 4.94
N THR A 267 16.78 3.96 5.34
CA THR A 267 17.80 2.90 5.43
C THR A 267 17.88 2.05 4.17
N THR A 268 16.76 1.87 3.46
CA THR A 268 16.74 1.14 2.18
C THR A 268 15.78 1.82 1.21
N PHE A 269 16.16 1.83 -0.07
CA PHE A 269 15.44 2.56 -1.11
C PHE A 269 15.19 1.68 -2.34
N CYS A 270 13.95 1.60 -2.81
CA CYS A 270 13.57 0.89 -4.02
C CYS A 270 12.78 1.80 -4.96
N ALA A 271 13.26 1.94 -6.19
CA ALA A 271 12.60 2.78 -7.19
C ALA A 271 12.77 2.19 -8.60
N PRO A 272 11.90 2.51 -9.58
CA PRO A 272 12.13 2.12 -10.96
C PRO A 272 13.36 2.83 -11.54
N PRO A 273 14.02 2.27 -12.58
CA PRO A 273 15.18 2.88 -13.24
C PRO A 273 14.96 4.31 -13.70
N THR A 274 13.74 4.64 -14.13
CA THR A 274 13.37 6.02 -14.50
C THR A 274 13.63 7.01 -13.36
N VAL A 275 13.37 6.66 -12.10
CA VAL A 275 13.66 7.51 -10.95
C VAL A 275 15.17 7.73 -10.82
N TYR A 276 15.97 6.69 -10.93
CA TYR A 276 17.44 6.79 -10.87
C TYR A 276 17.99 7.70 -11.99
N ARG A 277 17.41 7.66 -13.21
CA ARG A 277 17.76 8.57 -14.31
C ARG A 277 17.57 10.06 -13.95
N TYR A 278 16.57 10.36 -13.11
CA TYR A 278 16.39 11.74 -12.60
C TYR A 278 17.32 12.06 -11.45
N LEU A 279 17.56 11.09 -10.55
CA LEU A 279 18.45 11.30 -9.39
C LEU A 279 19.89 11.60 -9.82
N ILE A 280 20.45 10.86 -10.77
CA ILE A 280 21.85 11.07 -11.25
C ILE A 280 22.08 12.39 -12.01
N ARG A 281 21.00 13.13 -12.34
CA ARG A 281 21.09 14.49 -12.90
C ARG A 281 21.27 15.54 -11.82
N GLN A 282 21.07 15.18 -10.54
CA GLN A 282 21.36 16.03 -9.41
C GLN A 282 22.82 15.86 -8.98
N ASP A 283 23.34 16.84 -8.27
CA ASP A 283 24.60 16.72 -7.56
C ASP A 283 24.33 15.98 -6.24
N LEU A 284 24.53 14.64 -6.25
CA LEU A 284 24.22 13.79 -5.11
C LEU A 284 25.10 14.06 -3.88
N SER A 285 26.24 14.72 -4.06
CA SER A 285 27.12 15.08 -2.95
C SER A 285 26.51 16.13 -1.99
N LYS A 286 25.46 16.82 -2.43
CA LYS A 286 24.74 17.83 -1.62
C LYS A 286 23.73 17.22 -0.64
N TYR A 287 23.49 15.92 -0.71
CA TYR A 287 22.47 15.23 0.09
C TYR A 287 23.12 14.14 0.94
N ASP A 288 22.78 14.10 2.21
CA ASP A 288 23.21 13.02 3.08
C ASP A 288 22.35 11.76 2.83
N ILE A 289 22.85 10.88 1.97
CA ILE A 289 22.28 9.57 1.70
C ILE A 289 23.08 8.44 2.35
N SER A 290 23.91 8.74 3.35
CA SER A 290 24.78 7.77 4.04
C SER A 290 23.96 6.70 4.76
N SER A 291 22.79 7.05 5.30
CA SER A 291 21.86 6.13 5.96
C SER A 291 21.37 4.99 5.06
N VAL A 292 21.34 5.20 3.73
CA VAL A 292 20.84 4.17 2.82
C VAL A 292 21.89 3.08 2.62
N VAL A 293 21.65 1.91 3.18
CA VAL A 293 22.55 0.74 3.08
C VAL A 293 22.31 -0.07 1.81
N ARG A 294 21.14 0.07 1.17
CA ARG A 294 20.79 -0.62 -0.07
C ARG A 294 19.88 0.20 -0.96
N PHE A 295 20.27 0.31 -2.23
CA PHE A 295 19.43 0.80 -3.32
C PHE A 295 19.00 -0.37 -4.19
N ALA A 296 17.70 -0.48 -4.50
CA ALA A 296 17.13 -1.53 -5.33
C ALA A 296 16.30 -0.95 -6.47
N THR A 297 16.17 -1.69 -7.56
CA THR A 297 15.38 -1.30 -8.72
C THR A 297 14.64 -2.48 -9.33
N ALA A 298 13.44 -2.22 -9.85
CA ALA A 298 12.65 -3.17 -10.64
C ALA A 298 11.61 -2.45 -11.49
N GLY A 299 11.06 -3.19 -12.45
CA GLY A 299 9.95 -2.75 -13.32
C GLY A 299 10.39 -2.39 -14.73
N GLU A 300 11.65 -2.04 -14.94
CA GLU A 300 12.29 -1.76 -16.23
C GLU A 300 13.73 -2.27 -16.17
N ALA A 301 14.38 -2.51 -17.29
CA ALA A 301 15.81 -2.82 -17.33
C ALA A 301 16.65 -1.62 -16.88
N LEU A 302 17.60 -1.83 -16.00
CA LEU A 302 18.51 -0.79 -15.54
C LEU A 302 19.58 -0.53 -16.62
N ASN A 303 19.64 0.69 -17.13
CA ASN A 303 20.68 1.08 -18.08
C ASN A 303 22.07 1.14 -17.39
N GLY A 304 23.09 0.54 -18.02
CA GLY A 304 24.45 0.49 -17.48
C GLY A 304 25.06 1.89 -17.25
N GLU A 305 24.75 2.88 -18.08
CA GLU A 305 25.21 4.26 -17.89
C GLU A 305 24.64 4.86 -16.60
N VAL A 306 23.35 4.65 -16.34
CA VAL A 306 22.69 5.11 -15.10
C VAL A 306 23.34 4.45 -13.89
N TYR A 307 23.56 3.14 -13.97
CA TYR A 307 24.21 2.37 -12.90
C TYR A 307 25.63 2.89 -12.60
N ASN A 308 26.47 3.03 -13.65
CA ASN A 308 27.85 3.49 -13.47
C ASN A 308 27.93 4.90 -12.91
N LYS A 309 27.10 5.83 -13.44
CA LYS A 309 27.07 7.21 -12.96
C LYS A 309 26.57 7.31 -11.51
N PHE A 310 25.63 6.47 -11.11
CA PHE A 310 25.17 6.42 -9.73
C PHE A 310 26.29 5.95 -8.77
N ILE A 311 27.04 4.91 -9.16
CA ILE A 311 28.21 4.45 -8.38
C ILE A 311 29.29 5.53 -8.32
N GLU A 312 29.60 6.18 -9.42
CA GLU A 312 30.60 7.25 -9.49
C GLU A 312 30.28 8.37 -8.48
N GLN A 313 29.02 8.79 -8.43
CA GLN A 313 28.59 9.88 -7.54
C GLN A 313 28.42 9.47 -6.07
N THR A 314 28.12 8.22 -5.78
CA THR A 314 27.70 7.78 -4.43
C THR A 314 28.57 6.71 -3.80
N GLY A 315 29.37 6.01 -4.58
CA GLY A 315 30.06 4.79 -4.15
C GLY A 315 29.15 3.59 -3.85
N LYS A 316 27.82 3.70 -4.10
CA LYS A 316 26.82 2.70 -3.74
C LYS A 316 26.29 1.97 -4.98
N LYS A 317 25.98 0.67 -4.84
CA LYS A 317 25.42 -0.16 -5.90
C LYS A 317 23.89 -0.11 -5.92
N ILE A 318 23.30 -0.29 -7.11
CA ILE A 318 21.86 -0.53 -7.30
C ILE A 318 21.66 -2.02 -7.57
N TYR A 319 20.78 -2.68 -6.82
CA TYR A 319 20.45 -4.09 -6.97
C TYR A 319 19.17 -4.25 -7.78
N GLU A 320 19.29 -4.85 -8.96
CA GLU A 320 18.17 -5.11 -9.86
C GLU A 320 17.49 -6.44 -9.51
N GLY A 321 16.12 -6.47 -9.59
CA GLY A 321 15.30 -7.64 -9.28
C GLY A 321 14.07 -7.73 -10.17
#